data_97d6b9d8c21ce8903109c55170afd31a
#
_entry.id   97d6b9d8c21ce8903109c55170afd31a
#
_cell.length_a   1.000
_cell.length_b   1.000
_cell.length_c   1.000
_cell.angle_alpha   90.00
_cell.angle_beta   90.00
_cell.angle_gamma   90.00
#
_symmetry.space_group_name_H-M   'P 1'
#
loop_
_entity.id
_entity.type
_entity.pdbx_description
1 polymer ?
#
loop_
_entity_poly.entity_id
_entity_poly.type
_entity_poly.pdbx_seq_one_letter_code
_entity_poly.pdbx_strand_id
1 'polypeptide(L)'
;MKKFFITLVALIALFVTAPAAHATDWFSVWSDGGETIALDPDITTSDGGASYLVWVRNSFDLPESRAFYTQDRHYDKTVAYKLTLYKFTDDWNNFNIVQVLVYGEDDVEIDNYANPDMAATESVIPSGSPIETVAEAAKVIYEIKTNPE
;
A
#
# COMPACT_ATOMS: atom_id res chain seq x y z
N MET A 1 12.69 26.28 -29.77
CA MET A 1 11.42 26.00 -29.07
C MET A 1 10.89 24.57 -29.21
N LYS A 2 11.20 23.84 -30.27
CA LYS A 2 10.73 22.44 -30.44
C LYS A 2 11.39 21.41 -29.48
N LYS A 3 12.54 21.72 -28.87
CA LYS A 3 13.25 20.81 -27.97
C LYS A 3 12.73 20.82 -26.53
N PHE A 4 12.03 21.87 -26.11
CA PHE A 4 11.47 21.98 -24.75
C PHE A 4 10.17 21.18 -24.56
N PHE A 5 9.41 20.95 -25.64
CA PHE A 5 8.16 20.20 -25.60
C PHE A 5 8.36 18.70 -25.44
N ILE A 6 9.45 18.18 -25.98
CA ILE A 6 9.76 16.74 -25.93
C ILE A 6 10.22 16.34 -24.53
N THR A 7 10.90 17.23 -23.82
CA THR A 7 11.37 16.95 -22.45
C THR A 7 10.22 16.95 -21.43
N LEU A 8 9.22 17.78 -21.64
CA LEU A 8 8.06 17.86 -20.74
C LEU A 8 7.13 16.65 -20.91
N VAL A 9 6.95 16.16 -22.14
CA VAL A 9 6.15 14.95 -22.42
C VAL A 9 6.83 13.70 -21.88
N ALA A 10 8.16 13.62 -21.96
CA ALA A 10 8.92 12.51 -21.36
C ALA A 10 8.87 12.49 -19.82
N LEU A 11 8.78 13.66 -19.18
CA LEU A 11 8.66 13.75 -17.73
C LEU A 11 7.26 13.33 -17.23
N ILE A 12 6.22 13.59 -18.02
CA ILE A 12 4.84 13.19 -17.68
C ILE A 12 4.65 11.68 -17.90
N ALA A 13 5.33 11.08 -18.86
CA ALA A 13 5.28 9.64 -19.13
C ALA A 13 5.93 8.81 -17.99
N LEU A 14 6.80 9.39 -17.17
CA LEU A 14 7.43 8.72 -16.03
C LEU A 14 6.52 8.60 -14.79
N PHE A 15 5.39 9.32 -14.75
CA PHE A 15 4.42 9.23 -13.67
C PHE A 15 3.24 8.28 -13.94
N VAL A 16 3.16 7.70 -15.12
CA VAL A 16 2.08 6.79 -15.53
C VAL A 16 2.55 5.32 -15.58
N THR A 17 3.74 5.02 -15.08
CA THR A 17 4.04 3.62 -14.81
C THR A 17 3.24 3.20 -13.58
N ALA A 18 2.02 2.70 -13.86
CA ALA A 18 1.28 1.93 -12.88
C ALA A 18 2.26 0.99 -12.17
N PRO A 19 2.13 0.81 -10.86
CA PRO A 19 2.93 -0.13 -10.09
C PRO A 19 2.59 -1.57 -10.47
N ALA A 20 2.71 -1.92 -11.74
CA ALA A 20 2.57 -3.30 -12.24
C ALA A 20 3.74 -4.20 -11.79
N ALA A 21 4.68 -3.65 -11.04
CA ALA A 21 5.87 -4.34 -10.54
C ALA A 21 5.87 -4.45 -9.01
N HIS A 22 4.70 -4.48 -8.36
CA HIS A 22 4.67 -4.83 -6.96
C HIS A 22 4.93 -6.32 -6.80
N ALA A 23 5.76 -6.59 -5.82
CA ALA A 23 6.34 -7.86 -5.42
C ALA A 23 5.54 -9.07 -5.88
N THR A 24 6.23 -9.98 -6.51
CA THR A 24 5.76 -11.34 -6.73
C THR A 24 5.62 -12.11 -5.41
N ASP A 25 6.31 -11.65 -4.35
CA ASP A 25 6.44 -12.35 -3.08
C ASP A 25 5.91 -11.51 -1.89
N TRP A 26 4.58 -11.46 -1.79
CA TRP A 26 3.91 -10.85 -0.63
C TRP A 26 4.14 -11.67 0.64
N PHE A 27 4.53 -11.00 1.71
CA PHE A 27 4.73 -11.62 3.02
C PHE A 27 3.47 -11.48 3.87
N SER A 28 2.73 -12.59 4.07
CA SER A 28 1.52 -12.60 4.89
C SER A 28 1.83 -12.39 6.37
N VAL A 29 1.17 -11.43 7.00
CA VAL A 29 1.39 -11.06 8.40
C VAL A 29 0.16 -11.26 9.28
N TRP A 30 -1.02 -11.31 8.67
CA TRP A 30 -2.28 -11.46 9.42
C TRP A 30 -3.35 -12.10 8.55
N SER A 31 -4.21 -12.93 9.16
CA SER A 31 -5.38 -13.49 8.48
C SER A 31 -6.47 -13.78 9.51
N ASP A 32 -7.67 -13.30 9.23
CA ASP A 32 -8.87 -13.58 10.02
C ASP A 32 -10.14 -13.24 9.21
N GLY A 33 -11.23 -13.96 9.48
CA GLY A 33 -12.57 -13.65 8.94
C GLY A 33 -12.69 -13.58 7.42
N GLY A 34 -11.84 -14.29 6.67
CA GLY A 34 -11.81 -14.24 5.22
C GLY A 34 -11.07 -13.05 4.63
N GLU A 35 -10.22 -12.43 5.42
CA GLU A 35 -9.27 -11.41 4.99
C GLU A 35 -7.83 -11.85 5.28
N THR A 36 -6.92 -11.52 4.38
CA THR A 36 -5.48 -11.73 4.56
C THR A 36 -4.75 -10.43 4.30
N ILE A 37 -3.87 -10.06 5.22
CA ILE A 37 -3.00 -8.89 5.08
C ILE A 37 -1.57 -9.38 4.86
N ALA A 38 -0.96 -8.87 3.79
CA ALA A 38 0.41 -9.14 3.42
C ALA A 38 1.15 -7.84 3.09
N LEU A 39 2.42 -7.77 3.36
CA LEU A 39 3.25 -6.62 3.00
C LEU A 39 4.25 -6.96 1.90
N ASP A 40 4.63 -5.95 1.14
CA ASP A 40 5.75 -6.00 0.21
C ASP A 40 7.05 -5.87 1.01
N PRO A 41 7.96 -6.86 0.96
CA PRO A 41 9.21 -6.79 1.69
C PRO A 41 10.19 -5.74 1.14
N ASP A 42 9.91 -5.10 0.01
CA ASP A 42 10.73 -4.03 -0.55
C ASP A 42 10.36 -2.66 0.07
N ILE A 43 10.71 -2.53 1.34
CA ILE A 43 10.47 -1.32 2.12
C ILE A 43 11.47 -0.24 1.72
N THR A 44 10.97 0.95 1.41
CA THR A 44 11.79 2.11 1.07
C THR A 44 11.69 3.20 2.13
N THR A 45 12.66 4.10 2.14
CA THR A 45 12.64 5.26 3.03
C THR A 45 12.21 6.52 2.28
N SER A 46 11.63 7.47 3.02
CA SER A 46 11.32 8.80 2.54
C SER A 46 11.73 9.86 3.55
N ASP A 47 11.59 11.15 3.19
CA ASP A 47 11.90 12.28 4.06
C ASP A 47 13.33 12.24 4.65
N GLY A 48 14.30 11.84 3.83
CA GLY A 48 15.69 11.72 4.27
C GLY A 48 15.95 10.58 5.26
N GLY A 49 15.12 9.56 5.29
CA GLY A 49 15.20 8.42 6.21
C GLY A 49 14.35 8.58 7.47
N ALA A 50 13.57 9.66 7.58
CA ALA A 50 12.67 9.91 8.71
C ALA A 50 11.33 9.16 8.62
N SER A 51 11.10 8.42 7.55
CA SER A 51 9.87 7.66 7.34
C SER A 51 10.13 6.42 6.49
N TYR A 52 9.25 5.43 6.61
CA TYR A 52 9.26 4.20 5.83
C TYR A 52 8.01 4.09 4.98
N LEU A 53 8.18 3.74 3.71
CA LEU A 53 7.10 3.46 2.78
C LEU A 53 6.94 1.95 2.62
N VAL A 54 5.72 1.47 2.90
CA VAL A 54 5.38 0.05 2.88
C VAL A 54 4.10 -0.16 2.10
N TRP A 55 4.17 -0.95 1.03
CA TRP A 55 2.98 -1.43 0.36
C TRP A 55 2.37 -2.61 1.12
N VAL A 56 1.08 -2.54 1.33
CA VAL A 56 0.30 -3.56 2.04
C VAL A 56 -0.86 -4.02 1.18
N ARG A 57 -0.99 -5.33 0.99
CA ARG A 57 -2.10 -5.96 0.31
C ARG A 57 -3.10 -6.48 1.32
N ASN A 58 -4.35 -6.03 1.21
CA ASN A 58 -5.47 -6.63 1.92
C ASN A 58 -6.31 -7.42 0.92
N SER A 59 -6.31 -8.74 1.02
CA SER A 59 -7.06 -9.66 0.16
C SER A 59 -8.34 -10.09 0.87
N PHE A 60 -9.44 -10.10 0.12
CA PHE A 60 -10.74 -10.59 0.56
C PHE A 60 -10.93 -12.00 0.02
N ASP A 61 -10.65 -13.00 0.86
CA ASP A 61 -10.47 -14.39 0.42
C ASP A 61 -11.81 -15.14 0.23
N LEU A 62 -12.85 -14.71 0.96
CA LEU A 62 -14.19 -15.30 0.88
C LEU A 62 -15.16 -14.45 0.05
N PRO A 63 -16.14 -15.06 -0.64
CA PRO A 63 -17.16 -14.33 -1.37
C PRO A 63 -17.92 -13.33 -0.50
N GLU A 64 -18.16 -13.63 0.77
CA GLU A 64 -18.86 -12.78 1.72
C GLU A 64 -18.05 -11.53 2.07
N SER A 65 -16.73 -11.65 2.29
CA SER A 65 -15.86 -10.51 2.56
C SER A 65 -15.72 -9.61 1.34
N ARG A 66 -15.65 -10.18 0.14
CA ARG A 66 -15.69 -9.41 -1.13
C ARG A 66 -16.99 -8.65 -1.31
N ALA A 67 -18.12 -9.34 -1.11
CA ALA A 67 -19.44 -8.73 -1.23
C ALA A 67 -19.62 -7.59 -0.23
N PHE A 68 -19.22 -7.79 1.01
CA PHE A 68 -19.29 -6.77 2.06
C PHE A 68 -18.52 -5.51 1.67
N TYR A 69 -17.24 -5.64 1.31
CA TYR A 69 -16.42 -4.49 0.95
C TYR A 69 -16.89 -3.79 -0.33
N THR A 70 -17.33 -4.57 -1.33
CA THR A 70 -17.88 -4.03 -2.59
C THR A 70 -19.12 -3.18 -2.34
N GLN A 71 -20.03 -3.65 -1.49
CA GLN A 71 -21.29 -2.95 -1.16
C GLN A 71 -21.04 -1.73 -0.26
N ASP A 72 -20.20 -1.88 0.76
CA ASP A 72 -19.87 -0.79 1.69
C ASP A 72 -19.28 0.43 0.96
N ARG A 73 -18.47 0.18 -0.06
CA ARG A 73 -17.83 1.22 -0.88
C ARG A 73 -18.57 1.57 -2.15
N HIS A 74 -19.71 0.94 -2.41
CA HIS A 74 -20.55 1.19 -3.60
C HIS A 74 -19.84 0.98 -4.94
N TYR A 75 -18.95 -0.02 -5.03
CA TYR A 75 -18.31 -0.38 -6.27
C TYR A 75 -19.22 -1.21 -7.17
N ASP A 76 -19.19 -0.95 -8.49
CA ASP A 76 -19.97 -1.68 -9.50
C ASP A 76 -19.37 -3.06 -9.82
N LYS A 77 -18.09 -3.26 -9.50
CA LYS A 77 -17.38 -4.53 -9.70
C LYS A 77 -16.99 -5.13 -8.36
N THR A 78 -16.99 -6.46 -8.29
CA THR A 78 -16.54 -7.18 -7.09
C THR A 78 -15.07 -6.92 -6.80
N VAL A 79 -14.80 -6.40 -5.60
CA VAL A 79 -13.44 -6.17 -5.11
C VAL A 79 -12.83 -7.47 -4.64
N ALA A 80 -11.63 -7.80 -5.14
CA ALA A 80 -10.86 -8.96 -4.68
C ALA A 80 -9.80 -8.58 -3.65
N TYR A 81 -9.13 -7.45 -3.84
CA TYR A 81 -8.11 -6.95 -2.92
C TYR A 81 -7.88 -5.45 -3.09
N LYS A 82 -7.21 -4.86 -2.12
CA LYS A 82 -6.68 -3.50 -2.20
C LYS A 82 -5.20 -3.48 -1.86
N LEU A 83 -4.47 -2.54 -2.46
CA LEU A 83 -3.10 -2.19 -2.10
C LEU A 83 -3.12 -0.82 -1.43
N THR A 84 -2.49 -0.72 -0.27
CA THR A 84 -2.36 0.55 0.45
C THR A 84 -0.89 0.87 0.64
N LEU A 85 -0.48 2.07 0.24
CA LEU A 85 0.84 2.60 0.56
C LEU A 85 0.76 3.33 1.89
N TYR A 86 1.36 2.75 2.91
CA TYR A 86 1.54 3.37 4.20
C TYR A 86 2.88 4.09 4.30
N LYS A 87 2.88 5.22 4.98
CA LYS A 87 4.09 5.89 5.43
C LYS A 87 4.14 5.81 6.95
N PHE A 88 5.08 5.04 7.49
CA PHE A 88 5.31 4.91 8.92
C PHE A 88 6.37 5.91 9.38
N THR A 89 6.22 6.43 10.60
CA THR A 89 7.24 7.24 11.28
C THR A 89 8.49 6.40 11.58
N ASP A 90 9.62 7.05 11.84
CA ASP A 90 10.90 6.39 12.14
C ASP A 90 10.85 5.52 13.40
N ASP A 91 10.00 5.87 14.35
CA ASP A 91 9.74 5.08 15.58
C ASP A 91 8.67 3.99 15.42
N TRP A 92 8.02 3.89 14.23
CA TRP A 92 6.95 2.93 13.91
C TRP A 92 5.69 3.05 14.78
N ASN A 93 5.46 4.20 15.39
CA ASN A 93 4.30 4.42 16.26
C ASN A 93 3.11 5.08 15.56
N ASN A 94 3.37 5.76 14.46
CA ASN A 94 2.36 6.47 13.68
C ASN A 94 2.45 6.13 12.20
N PHE A 95 1.36 6.37 11.49
CA PHE A 95 1.30 6.17 10.04
C PHE A 95 0.44 7.21 9.33
N ASN A 96 0.69 7.36 8.04
CA ASN A 96 -0.17 8.05 7.09
C ASN A 96 -0.53 7.08 5.97
N ILE A 97 -1.69 7.26 5.36
CA ILE A 97 -2.07 6.57 4.13
C ILE A 97 -1.73 7.49 2.95
N VAL A 98 -0.84 7.04 2.09
CA VAL A 98 -0.38 7.83 0.93
C VAL A 98 -1.22 7.56 -0.30
N GLN A 99 -1.55 6.29 -0.56
CA GLN A 99 -2.29 5.87 -1.74
C GLN A 99 -3.06 4.57 -1.47
N VAL A 100 -4.21 4.42 -2.12
CA VAL A 100 -4.97 3.17 -2.14
C VAL A 100 -5.33 2.81 -3.57
N LEU A 101 -5.04 1.58 -3.96
CA LEU A 101 -5.42 0.97 -5.23
C LEU A 101 -6.40 -0.17 -4.95
N VAL A 102 -7.49 -0.25 -5.69
CA VAL A 102 -8.53 -1.27 -5.51
C VAL A 102 -8.61 -2.12 -6.77
N TYR A 103 -8.61 -3.43 -6.62
CA TYR A 103 -8.59 -4.39 -7.71
C TYR A 103 -9.77 -5.36 -7.66
N GLY A 104 -10.27 -5.70 -8.85
CA GLY A 104 -11.28 -6.73 -9.04
C GLY A 104 -10.70 -8.15 -9.09
N GLU A 105 -11.59 -9.13 -9.29
CA GLU A 105 -11.24 -10.55 -9.39
C GLU A 105 -10.43 -10.88 -10.67
N ASP A 106 -10.47 -9.99 -11.67
CA ASP A 106 -9.73 -10.08 -12.93
C ASP A 106 -8.37 -9.37 -12.89
N ASP A 107 -7.91 -8.96 -11.70
CA ASP A 107 -6.72 -8.13 -11.50
C ASP A 107 -6.75 -6.78 -12.24
N VAL A 108 -7.94 -6.30 -12.61
CA VAL A 108 -8.13 -4.98 -13.19
C VAL A 108 -8.37 -3.96 -12.08
N GLU A 109 -7.67 -2.84 -12.16
CA GLU A 109 -7.86 -1.70 -11.24
C GLU A 109 -9.28 -1.15 -11.36
N ILE A 110 -9.98 -1.07 -10.23
CA ILE A 110 -11.33 -0.52 -10.12
C ILE A 110 -11.26 0.94 -9.68
N ASP A 111 -10.34 1.24 -8.75
CA ASP A 111 -10.21 2.56 -8.14
C ASP A 111 -8.76 2.84 -7.74
N ASN A 112 -8.41 4.12 -7.79
CA ASN A 112 -7.07 4.59 -7.44
C ASN A 112 -7.22 5.99 -6.83
N TYR A 113 -6.93 6.11 -5.55
CA TYR A 113 -7.02 7.40 -4.90
C TYR A 113 -5.81 7.68 -4.03
N ALA A 114 -5.31 8.90 -4.19
CA ALA A 114 -4.29 9.51 -3.36
C ALA A 114 -4.78 10.91 -3.01
N ASN A 115 -4.90 11.21 -1.74
CA ASN A 115 -5.38 12.49 -1.25
C ASN A 115 -4.27 13.16 -0.43
N PRO A 116 -3.86 14.40 -0.78
CA PRO A 116 -2.86 15.13 0.01
C PRO A 116 -3.23 15.28 1.49
N ASP A 117 -4.51 15.49 1.80
CA ASP A 117 -4.98 15.59 3.18
C ASP A 117 -4.83 14.26 3.93
N MET A 118 -5.11 13.15 3.26
CA MET A 118 -4.92 11.80 3.80
C MET A 118 -3.43 11.51 4.04
N ALA A 119 -2.58 11.88 3.09
CA ALA A 119 -1.13 11.74 3.22
C ALA A 119 -0.54 12.65 4.29
N ALA A 120 -1.16 13.78 4.60
CA ALA A 120 -0.75 14.72 5.64
C ALA A 120 -1.32 14.37 7.03
N THR A 121 -2.36 13.52 7.10
CA THR A 121 -3.01 13.14 8.37
C THR A 121 -2.25 11.98 9.00
N GLU A 122 -1.49 12.26 10.05
CA GLU A 122 -0.82 11.25 10.85
C GLU A 122 -1.77 10.62 11.87
N SER A 123 -1.76 9.31 11.96
CA SER A 123 -2.58 8.52 12.88
C SER A 123 -1.70 7.65 13.76
N VAL A 124 -2.04 7.55 15.04
CA VAL A 124 -1.40 6.62 15.97
C VAL A 124 -1.81 5.19 15.62
N ILE A 125 -0.87 4.26 15.65
CA ILE A 125 -1.16 2.83 15.44
C ILE A 125 -1.92 2.30 16.67
N PRO A 126 -3.16 1.82 16.49
CA PRO A 126 -3.91 1.25 17.63
C PRO A 126 -3.30 -0.08 18.08
N SER A 127 -3.13 -0.24 19.38
CA SER A 127 -2.63 -1.50 19.95
C SER A 127 -3.60 -2.66 19.69
N GLY A 128 -3.06 -3.82 19.34
CA GLY A 128 -3.82 -5.01 18.97
C GLY A 128 -4.48 -4.97 17.60
N SER A 129 -4.19 -3.95 16.79
CA SER A 129 -4.74 -3.82 15.43
C SER A 129 -3.92 -4.57 14.38
N PRO A 130 -4.51 -4.93 13.24
CA PRO A 130 -3.75 -5.51 12.13
C PRO A 130 -2.62 -4.61 11.61
N ILE A 131 -2.78 -3.28 11.70
CA ILE A 131 -1.73 -2.34 11.26
C ILE A 131 -0.52 -2.36 12.22
N GLU A 132 -0.71 -2.66 13.51
CA GLU A 132 0.40 -2.88 14.44
C GLU A 132 1.23 -4.09 14.01
N THR A 133 0.56 -5.21 13.66
CA THR A 133 1.25 -6.40 13.14
C THR A 133 2.03 -6.11 11.85
N VAL A 134 1.46 -5.29 10.95
CA VAL A 134 2.16 -4.83 9.74
C VAL A 134 3.40 -4.01 10.09
N ALA A 135 3.29 -3.04 11.01
CA ALA A 135 4.39 -2.19 11.41
C ALA A 135 5.54 -2.98 12.05
N GLU A 136 5.21 -3.92 12.95
CA GLU A 136 6.19 -4.80 13.59
C GLU A 136 6.92 -5.69 12.57
N ALA A 137 6.18 -6.33 11.66
CA ALA A 137 6.76 -7.17 10.61
C ALA A 137 7.64 -6.34 9.64
N ALA A 138 7.17 -5.18 9.22
CA ALA A 138 7.91 -4.28 8.34
C ALA A 138 9.22 -3.82 8.98
N LYS A 139 9.19 -3.44 10.25
CA LYS A 139 10.37 -3.07 11.02
C LYS A 139 11.42 -4.17 11.02
N VAL A 140 11.02 -5.40 11.36
CA VAL A 140 11.92 -6.56 11.39
C VAL A 140 12.53 -6.86 10.02
N ILE A 141 11.69 -6.84 8.96
CA ILE A 141 12.16 -7.07 7.58
C ILE A 141 13.16 -6.00 7.16
N TYR A 142 12.89 -4.74 7.46
CA TYR A 142 13.79 -3.64 7.15
C TYR A 142 15.12 -3.76 7.87
N GLU A 143 15.11 -4.09 9.17
CA GLU A 143 16.32 -4.29 9.99
C GLU A 143 17.19 -5.45 9.46
N ILE A 144 16.58 -6.58 9.10
CA ILE A 144 17.30 -7.73 8.53
C ILE A 144 17.94 -7.36 7.19
N LYS A 145 17.23 -6.63 6.32
CA LYS A 145 17.75 -6.25 5.00
C LYS A 145 18.87 -5.21 5.06
N THR A 146 18.81 -4.30 6.03
CA THR A 146 19.79 -3.21 6.15
C THR A 146 21.00 -3.55 7.01
N ASN A 147 20.88 -4.56 7.88
CA ASN A 147 21.96 -5.05 8.74
C ASN A 147 22.14 -6.57 8.56
N PRO A 148 22.54 -7.05 7.36
CA PRO A 148 22.85 -8.45 7.18
C PRO A 148 24.11 -8.78 8.00
N GLU A 149 24.02 -9.76 8.92
CA GLU A 149 25.17 -10.30 9.64
C GLU A 149 26.13 -11.04 8.70
#